data_39c3ddd74bf2730290adff12f0ce45df
#
_entry.id   39c3ddd74bf2730290adff12f0ce45df
#
_cell.length_a   1.000
_cell.length_b   1.000
_cell.length_c   1.000
_cell.angle_alpha   90.00
_cell.angle_beta   90.00
_cell.angle_gamma   90.00
#
_symmetry.space_group_name_H-M   'P 1'
#
loop_
_entity.id
_entity.type
_entity.pdbx_description
1 polymer ?
#
loop_
_entity_poly.entity_id
_entity_poly.type
_entity_poly.pdbx_seq_one_letter_code
_entity_poly.pdbx_strand_id
1 'polypeptide(L)'
;MPDYGWPKAEDRTLIGKRITRVDAPFKVSGQAKYTYDTHRPGMLYGKIVRSPYAKSKIVSIDTSAAEKMPGVKAVHIIQKVGSTIHWAGDEVVAVAAVDERVAEDAARAVVIKYQQLPFFVSDAEPPAGA
;
A
#
# COMPACT_ATOMS: atom_id res chain seq x y z
N MET A 1 36.22 -1.08 -23.24
CA MET A 1 35.26 -0.84 -22.17
C MET A 1 36.04 -0.50 -20.91
N PRO A 2 35.62 0.47 -20.09
CA PRO A 2 36.28 0.70 -18.80
C PRO A 2 36.20 -0.58 -17.98
N ASP A 3 37.30 -0.97 -17.35
CA ASP A 3 37.32 -2.07 -16.39
C ASP A 3 36.67 -1.60 -15.08
N TYR A 4 35.44 -2.03 -14.82
CA TYR A 4 34.73 -1.74 -13.58
C TYR A 4 35.04 -2.73 -12.46
N GLY A 5 36.26 -3.28 -12.44
CA GLY A 5 36.71 -4.16 -11.37
C GLY A 5 36.64 -3.49 -10.01
N TRP A 6 36.25 -4.24 -8.98
CA TRP A 6 36.31 -3.77 -7.61
C TRP A 6 37.77 -3.55 -7.16
N PRO A 7 38.07 -2.48 -6.40
CA PRO A 7 39.40 -2.31 -5.81
C PRO A 7 39.75 -3.52 -4.93
N LYS A 8 41.04 -3.79 -4.78
CA LYS A 8 41.51 -4.82 -3.87
C LYS A 8 40.95 -4.62 -2.45
N ALA A 9 40.81 -5.68 -1.68
CA ALA A 9 40.18 -5.62 -0.34
C ALA A 9 40.89 -4.61 0.61
N GLU A 10 42.21 -4.51 0.49
CA GLU A 10 43.06 -3.56 1.24
C GLU A 10 42.80 -2.09 0.92
N ASP A 11 42.42 -1.81 -0.35
CA ASP A 11 42.16 -0.45 -0.85
C ASP A 11 40.73 0.02 -0.59
N ARG A 12 39.86 -0.87 -0.09
CA ARG A 12 38.45 -0.53 0.17
C ARG A 12 38.30 0.30 1.43
N THR A 13 37.66 1.44 1.31
CA THR A 13 37.45 2.38 2.44
C THR A 13 36.15 2.10 3.22
N LEU A 14 35.13 1.52 2.58
CA LEU A 14 33.81 1.29 3.16
C LEU A 14 33.48 -0.19 3.28
N ILE A 15 33.65 -0.96 2.20
CA ILE A 15 33.28 -2.37 2.16
C ILE A 15 34.19 -3.20 3.08
N GLY A 16 33.59 -4.02 3.93
CA GLY A 16 34.32 -4.82 4.91
C GLY A 16 34.76 -4.04 6.15
N LYS A 17 34.41 -2.76 6.27
CA LYS A 17 34.68 -1.94 7.47
C LYS A 17 33.44 -1.77 8.32
N ARG A 18 33.61 -1.74 9.64
CA ARG A 18 32.53 -1.43 10.58
C ARG A 18 32.36 0.10 10.65
N ILE A 19 31.41 0.60 9.84
CA ILE A 19 31.14 2.03 9.73
C ILE A 19 29.80 2.32 10.41
N THR A 20 29.78 3.37 11.25
CA THR A 20 28.53 3.85 11.85
C THR A 20 27.65 4.48 10.77
N ARG A 21 26.36 4.13 10.75
CA ARG A 21 25.39 4.76 9.86
C ARG A 21 25.28 6.25 10.18
N VAL A 22 25.22 7.07 9.14
CA VAL A 22 25.10 8.54 9.27
C VAL A 22 23.84 8.93 10.05
N ASP A 23 22.74 8.22 9.84
CA ASP A 23 21.43 8.48 10.47
C ASP A 23 21.23 7.74 11.82
N ALA A 24 22.18 6.90 12.24
CA ALA A 24 22.03 6.07 13.44
C ALA A 24 21.78 6.88 14.72
N PRO A 25 22.50 7.98 15.02
CA PRO A 25 22.26 8.77 16.22
C PRO A 25 20.85 9.33 16.30
N PHE A 26 20.32 9.83 15.18
CA PHE A 26 18.96 10.36 15.12
C PHE A 26 17.89 9.27 15.27
N LYS A 27 18.14 8.07 14.73
CA LYS A 27 17.23 6.93 14.87
C LYS A 27 17.17 6.42 16.30
N VAL A 28 18.31 6.15 16.92
CA VAL A 28 18.33 5.58 18.28
C VAL A 28 17.86 6.56 19.35
N SER A 29 17.99 7.87 19.10
CA SER A 29 17.50 8.91 20.02
C SER A 29 16.02 9.29 19.80
N GLY A 30 15.35 8.72 18.79
CA GLY A 30 13.97 9.09 18.41
C GLY A 30 13.84 10.49 17.79
N GLN A 31 14.95 11.12 17.42
CA GLN A 31 14.96 12.45 16.78
C GLN A 31 14.70 12.38 15.26
N ALA A 32 14.95 11.23 14.64
CA ALA A 32 14.59 11.02 13.24
C ALA A 32 13.09 11.15 13.04
N LYS A 33 12.68 12.00 12.08
CA LYS A 33 11.29 12.19 11.72
C LYS A 33 11.04 11.60 10.32
N TYR A 34 10.02 10.77 10.23
CA TYR A 34 9.57 10.14 9.00
C TYR A 34 8.20 10.66 8.61
N THR A 35 7.71 10.32 7.44
CA THR A 35 6.38 10.75 6.97
C THR A 35 5.27 10.38 7.95
N TYR A 36 5.36 9.20 8.57
CA TYR A 36 4.37 8.72 9.54
C TYR A 36 4.35 9.53 10.85
N ASP A 37 5.47 10.17 11.21
CA ASP A 37 5.58 11.00 12.43
C ASP A 37 5.05 12.43 12.22
N THR A 38 4.59 12.74 11.00
CA THR A 38 4.07 14.07 10.69
C THR A 38 2.61 14.18 11.12
N HIS A 39 2.34 14.98 12.15
CA HIS A 39 1.00 15.28 12.62
C HIS A 39 0.71 16.78 12.51
N ARG A 40 -0.46 17.13 12.00
CA ARG A 40 -0.94 18.52 11.88
C ARG A 40 -2.35 18.64 12.46
N PRO A 41 -2.71 19.79 13.05
CA PRO A 41 -4.09 20.02 13.49
C PRO A 41 -5.08 19.81 12.34
N GLY A 42 -6.13 19.03 12.60
CA GLY A 42 -7.15 18.72 11.58
C GLY A 42 -6.73 17.70 10.49
N MET A 43 -5.57 17.08 10.61
CA MET A 43 -5.15 16.02 9.70
C MET A 43 -6.12 14.85 9.74
N LEU A 44 -6.44 14.31 8.57
CA LEU A 44 -7.25 13.11 8.43
C LEU A 44 -6.36 11.88 8.21
N TYR A 45 -6.86 10.74 8.62
CA TYR A 45 -6.25 9.44 8.40
C TYR A 45 -6.95 8.72 7.26
N GLY A 46 -6.18 8.27 6.28
CA GLY A 46 -6.68 7.55 5.11
C GLY A 46 -6.44 6.04 5.22
N LYS A 47 -7.44 5.25 4.84
CA LYS A 47 -7.30 3.80 4.62
C LYS A 47 -7.86 3.45 3.25
N ILE A 48 -7.21 2.50 2.60
CA ILE A 48 -7.62 2.02 1.28
C ILE A 48 -8.11 0.58 1.39
N VAL A 49 -9.32 0.36 0.91
CA VAL A 49 -9.89 -0.98 0.73
C VAL A 49 -9.35 -1.53 -0.58
N ARG A 50 -8.65 -2.67 -0.48
CA ARG A 50 -7.98 -3.31 -1.61
C ARG A 50 -8.65 -4.63 -1.97
N SER A 51 -8.57 -5.01 -3.24
CA SER A 51 -9.06 -6.30 -3.69
C SER A 51 -8.19 -7.45 -3.17
N PRO A 52 -8.80 -8.52 -2.64
CA PRO A 52 -8.06 -9.72 -2.25
C PRO A 52 -7.78 -10.67 -3.43
N TYR A 53 -8.32 -10.39 -4.62
CA TYR A 53 -8.28 -11.31 -5.76
C TYR A 53 -7.25 -10.89 -6.80
N ALA A 54 -6.56 -11.86 -7.38
CA ALA A 54 -5.58 -11.65 -8.45
C ALA A 54 -6.22 -11.10 -9.73
N LYS A 55 -7.42 -11.59 -10.09
CA LYS A 55 -8.23 -11.06 -11.19
C LYS A 55 -9.71 -11.23 -10.88
N SER A 56 -10.46 -10.14 -10.98
CA SER A 56 -11.90 -10.17 -10.70
C SER A 56 -12.60 -8.98 -11.35
N LYS A 57 -13.92 -9.04 -11.38
CA LYS A 57 -14.78 -7.93 -11.77
C LYS A 57 -15.56 -7.45 -10.56
N ILE A 58 -15.65 -6.15 -10.35
CA ILE A 58 -16.43 -5.56 -9.27
C ILE A 58 -17.91 -5.66 -9.65
N VAL A 59 -18.70 -6.39 -8.85
CA VAL A 59 -20.15 -6.60 -9.07
C VAL A 59 -20.97 -5.53 -8.36
N SER A 60 -20.62 -5.22 -7.10
CA SER A 60 -21.26 -4.17 -6.31
C SER A 60 -20.32 -3.60 -5.29
N ILE A 61 -20.54 -2.34 -4.91
CA ILE A 61 -19.85 -1.63 -3.83
C ILE A 61 -20.94 -0.98 -2.97
N ASP A 62 -20.92 -1.27 -1.67
CA ASP A 62 -21.76 -0.62 -0.69
C ASP A 62 -20.89 0.07 0.35
N THR A 63 -20.93 1.39 0.36
CA THR A 63 -20.18 2.27 1.27
C THR A 63 -21.05 2.86 2.37
N SER A 64 -22.34 2.58 2.36
CA SER A 64 -23.35 3.26 3.20
C SER A 64 -23.09 3.14 4.71
N ALA A 65 -22.60 2.00 5.16
CA ALA A 65 -22.22 1.79 6.56
C ALA A 65 -21.00 2.63 6.95
N ALA A 66 -19.99 2.69 6.10
CA ALA A 66 -18.79 3.49 6.31
C ALA A 66 -19.09 4.99 6.34
N GLU A 67 -19.91 5.47 5.43
CA GLU A 67 -20.28 6.90 5.31
C GLU A 67 -21.04 7.41 6.54
N LYS A 68 -21.86 6.55 7.18
CA LYS A 68 -22.64 6.88 8.36
C LYS A 68 -21.83 6.79 9.67
N MET A 69 -20.62 6.27 9.62
CA MET A 69 -19.81 6.04 10.82
C MET A 69 -19.34 7.37 11.42
N PRO A 70 -19.54 7.63 12.72
CA PRO A 70 -19.06 8.83 13.37
C PRO A 70 -17.55 9.01 13.22
N GLY A 71 -17.11 10.20 12.80
CA GLY A 71 -15.69 10.51 12.59
C GLY A 71 -15.20 10.27 11.16
N VAL A 72 -15.93 9.58 10.31
CA VAL A 72 -15.64 9.49 8.88
C VAL A 72 -15.95 10.85 8.22
N LYS A 73 -15.04 11.30 7.37
CA LYS A 73 -15.14 12.60 6.67
C LYS A 73 -15.37 12.46 5.19
N ALA A 74 -14.84 11.40 4.59
CA ALA A 74 -15.05 11.11 3.18
C ALA A 74 -14.88 9.61 2.89
N VAL A 75 -15.65 9.14 1.92
CA VAL A 75 -15.47 7.83 1.28
C VAL A 75 -15.43 8.09 -0.22
N HIS A 76 -14.40 7.57 -0.90
CA HIS A 76 -14.19 7.77 -2.33
C HIS A 76 -14.04 6.43 -3.04
N ILE A 77 -14.88 6.20 -4.04
CA ILE A 77 -14.82 5.01 -4.89
C ILE A 77 -13.79 5.27 -5.99
N ILE A 78 -12.64 4.57 -5.92
CA ILE A 78 -11.54 4.67 -6.89
C ILE A 78 -11.92 3.89 -8.15
N GLN A 79 -12.36 2.64 -7.99
CA GLN A 79 -12.79 1.81 -9.11
C GLN A 79 -14.29 1.56 -9.05
N LYS A 80 -14.97 1.80 -10.17
CA LYS A 80 -16.43 1.71 -10.28
C LYS A 80 -16.90 0.26 -10.41
N VAL A 81 -18.18 0.03 -10.12
CA VAL A 81 -18.86 -1.22 -10.45
C VAL A 81 -18.70 -1.52 -11.93
N GLY A 82 -18.38 -2.76 -12.25
CA GLY A 82 -18.08 -3.21 -13.61
C GLY A 82 -16.60 -3.17 -13.99
N SER A 83 -15.75 -2.46 -13.22
CA SER A 83 -14.29 -2.46 -13.45
C SER A 83 -13.67 -3.82 -13.23
N THR A 84 -12.61 -4.11 -13.96
CA THR A 84 -11.79 -5.31 -13.79
C THR A 84 -10.62 -5.01 -12.88
N ILE A 85 -10.43 -5.83 -11.87
CA ILE A 85 -9.27 -5.89 -11.01
C ILE A 85 -8.20 -6.75 -11.70
N HIS A 86 -6.98 -6.29 -11.74
CA HIS A 86 -5.88 -6.93 -12.47
C HIS A 86 -4.84 -7.60 -11.57
N TRP A 87 -4.80 -7.27 -10.26
CA TRP A 87 -3.89 -7.90 -9.28
C TRP A 87 -4.47 -7.85 -7.87
N ALA A 88 -4.04 -8.76 -7.03
CA ALA A 88 -4.35 -8.72 -5.60
C ALA A 88 -3.69 -7.48 -4.96
N GLY A 89 -4.47 -6.73 -4.19
CA GLY A 89 -4.03 -5.46 -3.61
C GLY A 89 -4.41 -4.21 -4.40
N ASP A 90 -5.07 -4.37 -5.56
CA ASP A 90 -5.60 -3.25 -6.35
C ASP A 90 -6.57 -2.39 -5.52
N GLU A 91 -6.48 -1.08 -5.67
CA GLU A 91 -7.19 -0.11 -4.84
C GLU A 91 -8.63 0.07 -5.32
N VAL A 92 -9.61 -0.08 -4.43
CA VAL A 92 -11.04 -0.02 -4.82
C VAL A 92 -11.77 1.15 -4.18
N VAL A 93 -11.61 1.34 -2.87
CA VAL A 93 -12.26 2.43 -2.12
C VAL A 93 -11.25 3.06 -1.17
N ALA A 94 -11.25 4.39 -1.08
CA ALA A 94 -10.51 5.14 -0.08
C ALA A 94 -11.46 5.70 0.98
N VAL A 95 -11.07 5.62 2.24
CA VAL A 95 -11.79 6.19 3.38
C VAL A 95 -10.89 7.19 4.09
N ALA A 96 -11.44 8.34 4.50
CA ALA A 96 -10.75 9.32 5.32
C ALA A 96 -11.56 9.62 6.58
N ALA A 97 -10.90 9.57 7.75
CA ALA A 97 -11.51 9.81 9.05
C ALA A 97 -10.61 10.66 9.96
N VAL A 98 -11.17 11.14 11.06
CA VAL A 98 -10.47 11.97 12.04
C VAL A 98 -9.47 11.21 12.90
N ASP A 99 -9.53 9.88 12.90
CA ASP A 99 -8.70 8.99 13.68
C ASP A 99 -8.38 7.75 12.87
N GLU A 100 -7.20 7.17 13.09
CA GLU A 100 -6.72 6.01 12.32
C GLU A 100 -7.59 4.78 12.54
N ARG A 101 -8.03 4.54 13.78
CA ARG A 101 -8.89 3.41 14.12
C ARG A 101 -10.26 3.54 13.47
N VAL A 102 -10.84 4.75 13.48
CA VAL A 102 -12.10 5.03 12.80
C VAL A 102 -11.97 4.80 11.29
N ALA A 103 -10.87 5.22 10.67
CA ALA A 103 -10.62 4.98 9.25
C ALA A 103 -10.52 3.48 8.93
N GLU A 104 -9.88 2.71 9.82
CA GLU A 104 -9.75 1.25 9.66
C GLU A 104 -11.10 0.53 9.83
N ASP A 105 -11.88 0.88 10.86
CA ASP A 105 -13.19 0.30 11.09
C ASP A 105 -14.17 0.66 9.95
N ALA A 106 -14.12 1.89 9.44
CA ALA A 106 -14.90 2.30 8.29
C ALA A 106 -14.47 1.55 7.01
N ALA A 107 -13.17 1.34 6.80
CA ALA A 107 -12.68 0.54 5.68
C ALA A 107 -13.19 -0.92 5.75
N ARG A 108 -13.26 -1.51 6.95
CA ARG A 108 -13.84 -2.85 7.17
C ARG A 108 -15.35 -2.90 6.96
N ALA A 109 -16.05 -1.79 7.16
CA ALA A 109 -17.50 -1.69 6.96
C ALA A 109 -17.91 -1.56 5.48
N VAL A 110 -16.97 -1.30 4.57
CA VAL A 110 -17.22 -1.29 3.13
C VAL A 110 -17.44 -2.71 2.64
N VAL A 111 -18.55 -2.96 1.97
CA VAL A 111 -18.88 -4.27 1.41
C VAL A 111 -18.70 -4.24 -0.12
N ILE A 112 -17.83 -5.08 -0.64
CA ILE A 112 -17.59 -5.21 -2.07
C ILE A 112 -17.84 -6.65 -2.49
N LYS A 113 -18.64 -6.84 -3.52
CA LYS A 113 -18.86 -8.15 -4.16
C LYS A 113 -18.03 -8.23 -5.43
N TYR A 114 -17.30 -9.33 -5.56
CA TYR A 114 -16.46 -9.61 -6.70
C TYR A 114 -16.92 -10.87 -7.42
N GLN A 115 -16.80 -10.87 -8.72
CA GLN A 115 -16.82 -12.05 -9.57
C GLN A 115 -15.39 -12.40 -9.92
N GLN A 116 -14.87 -13.52 -9.41
CA GLN A 116 -13.52 -13.97 -9.76
C GLN A 116 -13.47 -14.34 -11.25
N LEU A 117 -12.37 -13.97 -11.89
CA LEU A 117 -12.09 -14.28 -13.29
C LEU A 117 -10.88 -15.23 -13.34
N PRO A 118 -10.75 -16.03 -14.40
CA PRO A 118 -9.55 -16.83 -14.60
C PRO A 118 -8.30 -15.94 -14.56
N PHE A 119 -7.30 -16.37 -13.82
CA PHE A 119 -6.02 -15.68 -13.68
C PHE A 119 -4.87 -16.66 -13.78
N PHE A 120 -3.70 -16.11 -14.00
CA PHE A 120 -2.48 -16.85 -14.21
C PHE A 120 -1.36 -16.18 -13.41
N VAL A 121 -0.58 -16.97 -12.67
CA VAL A 121 0.49 -16.48 -11.77
C VAL A 121 1.85 -17.14 -12.01
N SER A 122 1.91 -18.08 -12.96
CA SER A 122 3.14 -18.78 -13.32
C SER A 122 3.42 -18.60 -14.81
N ASP A 123 4.64 -18.24 -15.14
CA ASP A 123 5.15 -18.11 -16.52
C ASP A 123 5.62 -19.45 -17.10
N ALA A 124 5.59 -20.54 -16.32
CA ALA A 124 5.97 -21.87 -16.79
C ALA A 124 5.00 -22.41 -17.85
N GLU A 125 3.70 -22.09 -17.72
CA GLU A 125 2.66 -22.55 -18.64
C GLU A 125 1.65 -21.42 -18.91
N PRO A 126 1.97 -20.41 -19.73
CA PRO A 126 1.03 -19.35 -20.04
C PRO A 126 -0.16 -19.90 -20.83
N PRO A 127 -1.40 -19.44 -20.53
CA PRO A 127 -2.57 -19.85 -21.31
C PRO A 127 -2.44 -19.41 -22.76
N ALA A 128 -3.01 -20.21 -23.68
CA ALA A 128 -3.01 -19.86 -25.09
C ALA A 128 -3.69 -18.50 -25.31
N GLY A 129 -2.97 -17.54 -25.88
CA GLY A 129 -3.47 -16.18 -26.12
C GLY A 129 -3.21 -15.18 -25.00
N ALA A 130 -2.28 -15.46 -24.08
CA ALA A 130 -1.80 -14.50 -23.08
C ALA A 130 -0.83 -13.50 -23.69
#